data_47606f1df55f6773774e7e5672d845b7
#
_entry.id   47606f1df55f6773774e7e5672d845b7
#
_cell.length_a   1.000
_cell.length_b   1.000
_cell.length_c   1.000
_cell.angle_alpha   90.00
_cell.angle_beta   90.00
_cell.angle_gamma   90.00
#
_symmetry.space_group_name_H-M   'P 1'
#
loop_
_entity.id
_entity.type
_entity.pdbx_description
1 polymer ?
#
loop_
_entity_poly.entity_id
_entity_poly.type
_entity_poly.pdbx_seq_one_letter_code
_entity_poly.pdbx_strand_id
1 'polypeptide(L)'
;VDIRRSIQGGALALALVLSGCSWFDSDGSSPSADPSPTPTEFEQSNVDVASGSTADVTVTADKTGTGFTADNIGVSFEATDLADPRLDPAKSNLDEQLKALGSPALRFAGNALDRRTFWTSKGEKPKHGEKVTITPGDLERLKKLVDATGSTVTIGIPLGTFDPERGADMAAHAIDILGDSLVGLGIGNEPNGYTVDDVPGGAVRGEGWNKDKYIKQLEAYAKAIHAKRPEAPIIGPDVYDGAWMTAFADSDVKNKTAIAQHWYQLYECDSTQVPGRGPQAANLIDPLAKEAAKKNLGIGKDKADAAGLPLWLEETGPTSCPGTNDTSLTNASALWAADYTMYAATLGVERMAMHSMLGACNGGAPMSLVCDPADHGGRSNSFQVRPNMLGLRLLVPSVGGQFTKTTVEGGGNMSAYTVVKNDGRTLVTTVINANDAASVGGNPVTLSMPSGFAVDSASQVYGESNDVKSATQVVPANPLPDSVPFSGDGAGGSSSGGASSTAGASSSTSPSDRTGDGKLRIDLAGSSVTVFVMSKG
;
A
#
# COMPACT_ATOMS: atom_id res chain seq x y z
N VAL A 1 17.17 4.06 58.95
CA VAL A 1 18.54 4.37 58.55
C VAL A 1 18.49 4.78 57.09
N ASP A 2 18.55 6.12 56.87
CA ASP A 2 18.64 6.76 55.56
C ASP A 2 19.96 6.44 54.87
N ILE A 3 19.93 6.12 53.60
CA ILE A 3 21.03 6.40 52.68
C ILE A 3 20.42 6.87 51.36
N ARG A 4 20.36 8.18 51.19
CA ARG A 4 20.23 8.81 49.85
C ARG A 4 21.56 8.66 49.13
N ARG A 5 21.54 8.08 47.94
CA ARG A 5 22.60 8.25 46.94
C ARG A 5 22.00 8.88 45.69
N SER A 6 22.38 10.13 45.51
CA SER A 6 22.24 10.87 44.27
C SER A 6 23.10 10.19 43.18
N ILE A 7 22.49 9.81 42.10
CA ILE A 7 23.17 9.45 40.85
C ILE A 7 22.89 10.59 39.86
N GLN A 8 23.93 11.36 39.57
CA GLN A 8 23.95 12.30 38.46
C GLN A 8 23.89 11.49 37.15
N GLY A 9 22.84 11.69 36.40
CA GLY A 9 22.69 11.14 35.08
C GLY A 9 23.55 11.88 34.07
N GLY A 10 24.54 11.22 33.53
CA GLY A 10 25.15 11.64 32.28
C GLY A 10 24.24 11.21 31.13
N ALA A 11 23.66 12.17 30.46
CA ALA A 11 22.98 11.93 29.21
C ALA A 11 24.02 11.58 28.13
N LEU A 12 24.12 10.31 27.78
CA LEU A 12 24.81 9.90 26.57
C LEU A 12 23.78 10.01 25.45
N ALA A 13 23.86 11.09 24.69
CA ALA A 13 23.14 11.21 23.45
C ALA A 13 23.74 10.20 22.44
N LEU A 14 23.09 9.07 22.28
CA LEU A 14 23.36 8.13 21.19
C LEU A 14 22.69 8.69 19.95
N ALA A 15 23.46 9.37 19.09
CA ALA A 15 23.01 9.79 17.78
C ALA A 15 22.91 8.54 16.91
N LEU A 16 21.72 7.95 16.81
CA LEU A 16 21.40 6.98 15.79
C LEU A 16 21.07 7.73 14.50
N VAL A 17 22.03 7.72 13.61
CA VAL A 17 21.88 8.21 12.23
C VAL A 17 21.03 7.21 11.48
N LEU A 18 19.76 7.48 11.31
CA LEU A 18 18.90 6.74 10.43
C LEU A 18 18.89 7.37 9.06
N SER A 19 19.64 6.71 8.26
CA SER A 19 19.80 7.02 6.86
C SER A 19 18.61 6.48 6.05
N GLY A 20 17.65 7.31 5.81
CA GLY A 20 16.98 7.29 4.53
C GLY A 20 17.83 8.08 3.52
N CYS A 21 19.13 7.82 3.43
CA CYS A 21 20.02 8.47 2.46
C CYS A 21 21.26 7.63 2.26
N SER A 22 21.56 7.40 1.00
CA SER A 22 22.85 7.00 0.43
C SER A 22 23.99 6.73 1.43
N TRP A 23 24.34 5.47 1.61
CA TRP A 23 25.57 5.06 2.26
C TRP A 23 26.73 5.21 1.30
N PHE A 24 27.77 5.86 1.79
CA PHE A 24 28.99 6.22 1.09
C PHE A 24 29.78 4.99 0.62
N ASP A 25 30.20 5.00 -0.65
CA ASP A 25 31.31 4.21 -1.13
C ASP A 25 32.61 4.73 -0.48
N SER A 26 33.29 3.86 0.24
CA SER A 26 34.66 4.11 0.73
C SER A 26 35.67 3.65 -0.29
N ASP A 27 35.70 4.31 -1.44
CA ASP A 27 36.89 4.33 -2.32
C ASP A 27 37.37 5.77 -2.43
N GLY A 28 38.63 5.97 -2.05
CA GLY A 28 39.28 7.23 -1.75
C GLY A 28 39.43 8.24 -2.89
N SER A 29 38.31 8.71 -3.40
CA SER A 29 38.21 9.95 -4.15
C SER A 29 37.07 10.74 -3.48
N SER A 30 37.40 11.93 -2.97
CA SER A 30 36.42 12.82 -2.35
C SER A 30 35.22 13.02 -3.27
N PRO A 31 34.02 12.49 -2.95
CA PRO A 31 32.84 12.83 -3.71
C PRO A 31 32.49 14.27 -3.34
N SER A 32 32.18 15.08 -4.34
CA SER A 32 31.31 16.23 -4.11
C SER A 32 30.06 15.66 -3.43
N ALA A 33 29.83 16.00 -2.18
CA ALA A 33 28.65 15.58 -1.44
C ALA A 33 27.42 15.97 -2.28
N ASP A 34 26.74 14.99 -2.84
CA ASP A 34 25.36 15.19 -3.26
C ASP A 34 24.62 15.73 -2.03
N PRO A 35 23.99 16.88 -2.11
CA PRO A 35 23.32 17.42 -0.94
C PRO A 35 22.31 16.37 -0.48
N SER A 36 22.46 15.92 0.78
CA SER A 36 21.39 15.18 1.47
C SER A 36 20.09 15.93 1.22
N PRO A 37 18.99 15.22 0.90
CA PRO A 37 17.71 15.89 0.72
C PRO A 37 17.49 16.83 1.88
N THR A 38 17.29 18.10 1.59
CA THR A 38 17.08 19.08 2.64
C THR A 38 15.82 18.68 3.40
N PRO A 39 15.80 18.72 4.73
CA PRO A 39 14.63 18.37 5.54
C PRO A 39 13.35 19.07 5.08
N THR A 40 13.46 20.26 4.49
CA THR A 40 12.37 21.05 3.92
C THR A 40 11.61 20.36 2.78
N GLU A 41 12.18 19.35 2.11
CA GLU A 41 11.46 18.58 1.07
C GLU A 41 10.24 17.82 1.59
N PHE A 42 10.12 17.66 2.90
CA PHE A 42 9.05 16.89 3.54
C PHE A 42 8.26 17.71 4.57
N GLU A 43 8.42 19.03 4.59
CA GLU A 43 7.59 19.89 5.41
C GLU A 43 6.17 19.94 4.85
N GLN A 44 5.17 20.04 5.76
CA GLN A 44 3.77 20.15 5.35
C GLN A 44 3.54 21.42 4.53
N SER A 45 2.76 21.31 3.46
CA SER A 45 2.39 22.43 2.61
C SER A 45 1.30 23.31 3.22
N ASN A 46 0.59 22.85 4.27
CA ASN A 46 -0.49 23.56 4.97
C ASN A 46 -1.48 24.20 4.00
N VAL A 47 -2.17 23.37 3.22
CA VAL A 47 -3.15 23.87 2.26
C VAL A 47 -4.38 24.40 2.98
N ASP A 48 -4.49 25.71 3.05
CA ASP A 48 -5.69 26.38 3.55
C ASP A 48 -6.77 26.40 2.48
N VAL A 49 -7.91 25.79 2.78
CA VAL A 49 -9.07 25.77 1.87
C VAL A 49 -10.24 26.50 2.52
N ALA A 50 -10.70 27.56 1.86
CA ALA A 50 -11.90 28.24 2.30
C ALA A 50 -13.13 27.33 2.11
N SER A 51 -14.03 27.34 3.09
CA SER A 51 -15.34 26.69 2.97
C SER A 51 -16.06 27.14 1.69
N GLY A 52 -16.62 26.20 0.94
CA GLY A 52 -17.31 26.48 -0.33
C GLY A 52 -16.37 26.68 -1.52
N SER A 53 -15.06 26.45 -1.39
CA SER A 53 -14.15 26.46 -2.54
C SER A 53 -14.58 25.44 -3.58
N THR A 54 -14.76 25.89 -4.83
CA THR A 54 -15.21 25.04 -5.94
C THR A 54 -14.04 24.31 -6.61
N ALA A 55 -14.33 23.13 -7.16
CA ALA A 55 -13.41 22.39 -8.02
C ALA A 55 -14.06 22.06 -9.37
N ASP A 56 -13.28 22.14 -10.42
CA ASP A 56 -13.64 21.64 -11.74
C ASP A 56 -12.80 20.40 -12.06
N VAL A 57 -13.45 19.24 -12.15
CA VAL A 57 -12.83 17.97 -12.55
C VAL A 57 -13.19 17.69 -14.00
N THR A 58 -12.20 17.75 -14.89
CA THR A 58 -12.41 17.47 -16.32
C THR A 58 -11.84 16.10 -16.66
N VAL A 59 -12.70 15.25 -17.21
CA VAL A 59 -12.41 13.88 -17.62
C VAL A 59 -12.38 13.78 -19.13
N THR A 60 -11.40 13.09 -19.69
CA THR A 60 -11.36 12.75 -21.12
C THR A 60 -11.38 11.22 -21.30
N ALA A 61 -11.63 10.75 -22.52
CA ALA A 61 -11.47 9.34 -22.88
C ALA A 61 -10.09 9.05 -23.52
N ASP A 62 -9.21 10.06 -23.57
CA ASP A 62 -7.88 9.95 -24.19
C ASP A 62 -6.92 9.19 -23.27
N LYS A 63 -6.48 8.02 -23.73
CA LYS A 63 -5.61 7.14 -22.97
C LYS A 63 -4.21 7.72 -22.80
N THR A 64 -3.63 7.59 -21.61
CA THR A 64 -2.28 8.06 -21.27
C THR A 64 -1.20 6.97 -21.29
N GLY A 65 -1.58 5.74 -21.60
CA GLY A 65 -0.65 4.63 -21.82
C GLY A 65 -0.57 3.60 -20.70
N THR A 66 -0.65 3.99 -19.41
CA THR A 66 -0.60 3.03 -18.30
C THR A 66 -1.99 2.43 -18.02
N GLY A 67 -2.01 1.17 -17.57
CA GLY A 67 -3.22 0.47 -17.14
C GLY A 67 -3.35 0.43 -15.63
N PHE A 68 -4.57 0.14 -15.16
CA PHE A 68 -4.86 -0.19 -13.77
C PHE A 68 -5.38 -1.63 -13.71
N THR A 69 -4.60 -2.52 -13.11
CA THR A 69 -4.87 -3.96 -13.08
C THR A 69 -5.21 -4.43 -11.66
N ALA A 70 -5.62 -5.69 -11.52
CA ALA A 70 -5.82 -6.29 -10.20
C ALA A 70 -4.52 -6.33 -9.39
N ASP A 71 -3.36 -6.43 -10.04
CA ASP A 71 -2.06 -6.43 -9.37
C ASP A 71 -1.68 -5.08 -8.75
N ASN A 72 -2.34 -3.99 -9.12
CA ASN A 72 -2.16 -2.70 -8.44
C ASN A 72 -2.85 -2.63 -7.07
N ILE A 73 -3.71 -3.60 -6.74
CA ILE A 73 -4.37 -3.70 -5.44
C ILE A 73 -3.88 -4.98 -4.77
N GLY A 74 -3.11 -4.90 -3.70
CA GLY A 74 -2.55 -6.10 -3.09
C GLY A 74 -2.24 -5.98 -1.61
N VAL A 75 -1.89 -7.14 -1.04
CA VAL A 75 -1.59 -7.32 0.39
C VAL A 75 -0.28 -8.09 0.54
N SER A 76 0.66 -7.51 1.29
CA SER A 76 1.93 -8.13 1.67
C SER A 76 1.84 -8.63 3.10
N PHE A 77 1.72 -9.94 3.29
CA PHE A 77 1.73 -10.57 4.60
C PHE A 77 3.15 -10.96 5.03
N GLU A 78 3.34 -11.11 6.35
CA GLU A 78 4.57 -11.69 6.90
C GLU A 78 4.71 -13.17 6.49
N ALA A 79 5.93 -13.62 6.25
CA ALA A 79 6.19 -15.03 5.94
C ALA A 79 5.71 -15.97 7.06
N THR A 80 5.72 -15.52 8.31
CA THR A 80 5.20 -16.28 9.45
C THR A 80 3.70 -16.52 9.39
N ASP A 81 2.95 -15.66 8.68
CA ASP A 81 1.51 -15.81 8.51
C ASP A 81 1.16 -17.03 7.62
N LEU A 82 2.10 -17.56 6.83
CA LEU A 82 1.92 -18.83 6.10
C LEU A 82 1.51 -19.99 7.01
N ALA A 83 2.00 -20.00 8.26
CA ALA A 83 1.64 -21.02 9.23
C ALA A 83 0.25 -20.81 9.87
N ASP A 84 -0.43 -19.69 9.60
CA ASP A 84 -1.73 -19.44 10.20
C ASP A 84 -2.81 -20.32 9.56
N PRO A 85 -3.51 -21.17 10.36
CA PRO A 85 -4.56 -22.03 9.83
C PRO A 85 -5.74 -21.25 9.24
N ARG A 86 -5.89 -19.95 9.56
CA ARG A 86 -6.95 -19.09 9.05
C ARG A 86 -6.75 -18.65 7.61
N LEU A 87 -5.62 -18.98 6.97
CA LEU A 87 -5.48 -18.89 5.51
C LEU A 87 -6.39 -19.88 4.77
N ASP A 88 -6.86 -20.95 5.44
CA ASP A 88 -7.87 -21.85 4.85
C ASP A 88 -9.25 -21.14 4.84
N PRO A 89 -9.89 -20.94 3.68
CA PRO A 89 -11.22 -20.31 3.57
C PRO A 89 -12.30 -21.00 4.41
N ALA A 90 -12.12 -22.29 4.73
CA ALA A 90 -13.03 -23.01 5.63
C ALA A 90 -12.84 -22.65 7.12
N LYS A 91 -11.82 -21.87 7.46
CA LYS A 91 -11.43 -21.54 8.84
C LYS A 91 -11.65 -20.08 9.23
N SER A 92 -11.80 -19.18 8.27
CA SER A 92 -12.00 -17.76 8.53
C SER A 92 -12.72 -17.08 7.36
N ASN A 93 -13.04 -15.81 7.53
CA ASN A 93 -13.57 -14.95 6.46
C ASN A 93 -12.48 -14.14 5.73
N LEU A 94 -11.22 -14.54 5.82
CA LEU A 94 -10.12 -13.78 5.19
C LEU A 94 -10.30 -13.72 3.66
N ASP A 95 -10.72 -14.82 3.06
CA ASP A 95 -10.99 -14.89 1.62
C ASP A 95 -12.13 -13.94 1.20
N GLU A 96 -13.17 -13.77 2.02
CA GLU A 96 -14.25 -12.81 1.76
C GLU A 96 -13.73 -11.37 1.79
N GLN A 97 -12.86 -11.05 2.78
CA GLN A 97 -12.24 -9.74 2.88
C GLN A 97 -11.34 -9.46 1.67
N LEU A 98 -10.54 -10.43 1.24
CA LEU A 98 -9.66 -10.28 0.07
C LEU A 98 -10.46 -10.22 -1.25
N LYS A 99 -11.51 -11.02 -1.43
CA LYS A 99 -12.43 -10.94 -2.58
C LYS A 99 -13.03 -9.55 -2.76
N ALA A 100 -13.24 -8.82 -1.66
CA ALA A 100 -13.72 -7.45 -1.73
C ALA A 100 -12.71 -6.47 -2.36
N LEU A 101 -11.45 -6.90 -2.56
CA LEU A 101 -10.43 -6.19 -3.36
C LEU A 101 -10.38 -6.66 -4.83
N GLY A 102 -11.31 -7.49 -5.25
CA GLY A 102 -11.29 -8.17 -6.54
C GLY A 102 -10.44 -9.44 -6.48
N SER A 103 -9.43 -9.53 -7.32
CA SER A 103 -8.41 -10.60 -7.29
C SER A 103 -7.06 -9.98 -6.90
N PRO A 104 -6.84 -9.65 -5.61
CA PRO A 104 -5.69 -8.85 -5.20
C PRO A 104 -4.37 -9.59 -5.39
N ALA A 105 -3.30 -8.85 -5.64
CA ALA A 105 -1.94 -9.37 -5.52
C ALA A 105 -1.65 -9.77 -4.07
N LEU A 106 -1.06 -10.95 -3.85
CA LEU A 106 -0.63 -11.37 -2.52
C LEU A 106 0.90 -11.51 -2.49
N ARG A 107 1.49 -11.19 -1.36
CA ARG A 107 2.89 -11.44 -1.05
C ARG A 107 3.00 -12.05 0.34
N PHE A 108 3.92 -13.01 0.52
CA PHE A 108 4.29 -13.56 1.81
C PHE A 108 5.81 -13.50 1.97
N ALA A 109 6.29 -12.49 2.69
CA ALA A 109 7.70 -12.26 2.98
C ALA A 109 7.88 -11.43 4.26
N GLY A 110 8.18 -10.13 4.17
CA GLY A 110 8.30 -9.22 5.31
C GLY A 110 9.52 -9.45 6.18
N ASN A 111 9.62 -8.68 7.26
CA ASN A 111 10.77 -8.69 8.17
C ASN A 111 11.00 -10.06 8.85
N ALA A 112 9.93 -10.81 9.11
CA ALA A 112 10.00 -12.13 9.71
C ALA A 112 10.62 -13.20 8.80
N LEU A 113 10.70 -12.99 7.49
CA LEU A 113 11.20 -13.98 6.54
C LEU A 113 12.56 -14.53 6.96
N ASP A 114 13.52 -13.65 7.16
CA ASP A 114 14.91 -14.03 7.41
C ASP A 114 15.24 -14.24 8.88
N ARG A 115 14.44 -13.64 9.75
CA ARG A 115 14.67 -13.64 11.20
C ARG A 115 13.92 -14.74 11.93
N ARG A 116 12.66 -15.02 11.54
CA ARG A 116 11.74 -15.85 12.32
C ARG A 116 11.12 -17.02 11.56
N THR A 117 11.44 -17.20 10.26
CA THR A 117 10.87 -18.26 9.42
C THR A 117 11.86 -19.40 9.23
N PHE A 118 11.35 -20.63 9.29
CA PHE A 118 12.10 -21.84 8.99
C PHE A 118 11.26 -22.75 8.09
N TRP A 119 11.82 -23.12 6.94
CA TRP A 119 11.19 -24.06 6.02
C TRP A 119 11.63 -25.48 6.24
N THR A 120 10.70 -26.44 6.16
CA THR A 120 11.02 -27.87 6.10
C THR A 120 9.96 -28.67 5.34
N SER A 121 10.40 -29.52 4.41
CA SER A 121 9.56 -30.54 3.76
C SER A 121 9.71 -31.93 4.43
N LYS A 122 10.67 -32.10 5.35
CA LYS A 122 11.04 -33.38 5.96
C LYS A 122 10.82 -33.45 7.48
N GLY A 123 10.27 -32.39 8.07
CA GLY A 123 9.96 -32.32 9.50
C GLY A 123 11.17 -32.03 10.40
N GLU A 124 12.26 -31.45 9.84
CA GLU A 124 13.38 -30.98 10.65
C GLU A 124 12.93 -29.82 11.56
N LYS A 125 13.62 -29.66 12.67
CA LYS A 125 13.41 -28.53 13.59
C LYS A 125 14.48 -27.46 13.38
N PRO A 126 14.13 -26.16 13.58
CA PRO A 126 15.13 -25.09 13.57
C PRO A 126 16.20 -25.34 14.64
N LYS A 127 17.47 -25.09 14.29
CA LYS A 127 18.59 -25.33 15.20
C LYS A 127 18.80 -24.19 16.20
N HIS A 128 18.38 -22.98 15.84
CA HIS A 128 18.61 -21.77 16.63
C HIS A 128 17.40 -20.85 16.58
N GLY A 129 17.09 -20.25 17.74
CA GLY A 129 16.02 -19.26 17.90
C GLY A 129 14.61 -19.86 17.83
N GLU A 130 13.64 -19.08 18.28
CA GLU A 130 12.22 -19.38 18.12
C GLU A 130 11.79 -18.97 16.71
N LYS A 131 11.62 -19.95 15.84
CA LYS A 131 11.20 -19.73 14.45
C LYS A 131 9.86 -20.40 14.21
N VAL A 132 9.03 -19.74 13.42
CA VAL A 132 7.81 -20.34 12.87
C VAL A 132 8.20 -21.28 11.75
N THR A 133 7.79 -22.52 11.87
CA THR A 133 8.07 -23.56 10.88
C THR A 133 6.99 -23.56 9.81
N ILE A 134 7.42 -23.42 8.55
CA ILE A 134 6.58 -23.51 7.36
C ILE A 134 6.83 -24.85 6.66
N THR A 135 5.77 -25.45 6.18
CA THR A 135 5.75 -26.80 5.57
C THR A 135 4.99 -26.79 4.24
N PRO A 136 5.07 -27.85 3.42
CA PRO A 136 4.23 -27.98 2.22
C PRO A 136 2.73 -27.86 2.52
N GLY A 137 2.24 -28.37 3.66
CA GLY A 137 0.83 -28.23 4.06
C GLY A 137 0.38 -26.78 4.28
N ASP A 138 1.30 -25.89 4.62
CA ASP A 138 1.02 -24.46 4.74
C ASP A 138 0.86 -23.81 3.35
N LEU A 139 1.66 -24.23 2.37
CA LEU A 139 1.52 -23.80 0.97
C LEU A 139 0.24 -24.37 0.33
N GLU A 140 -0.16 -25.61 0.64
CA GLU A 140 -1.43 -26.19 0.21
C GLU A 140 -2.63 -25.39 0.77
N ARG A 141 -2.51 -24.88 1.99
CA ARG A 141 -3.52 -24.02 2.61
C ARG A 141 -3.57 -22.66 1.93
N LEU A 142 -2.41 -22.06 1.64
CA LEU A 142 -2.31 -20.85 0.84
C LEU A 142 -2.93 -21.04 -0.56
N LYS A 143 -2.69 -22.19 -1.20
CA LYS A 143 -3.29 -22.50 -2.51
C LYS A 143 -4.82 -22.41 -2.49
N LYS A 144 -5.47 -22.91 -1.43
CA LYS A 144 -6.92 -22.80 -1.29
C LYS A 144 -7.38 -21.33 -1.20
N LEU A 145 -6.62 -20.48 -0.47
CA LEU A 145 -6.91 -19.03 -0.39
C LEU A 145 -6.77 -18.37 -1.75
N VAL A 146 -5.66 -18.63 -2.43
CA VAL A 146 -5.36 -18.07 -3.75
C VAL A 146 -6.42 -18.50 -4.78
N ASP A 147 -6.83 -19.77 -4.79
CA ASP A 147 -7.90 -20.27 -5.68
C ASP A 147 -9.25 -19.63 -5.36
N ALA A 148 -9.56 -19.46 -4.07
CA ALA A 148 -10.82 -18.84 -3.64
C ALA A 148 -10.90 -17.36 -4.04
N THR A 149 -9.78 -16.65 -4.05
CA THR A 149 -9.73 -15.21 -4.32
C THR A 149 -9.38 -14.87 -5.77
N GLY A 150 -8.86 -15.82 -6.55
CA GLY A 150 -8.34 -15.58 -7.89
C GLY A 150 -7.05 -14.73 -7.89
N SER A 151 -6.32 -14.73 -6.79
CA SER A 151 -5.13 -13.91 -6.57
C SER A 151 -3.89 -14.49 -7.27
N THR A 152 -2.97 -13.60 -7.65
CA THR A 152 -1.56 -13.94 -7.90
C THR A 152 -0.77 -13.82 -6.60
N VAL A 153 0.35 -14.55 -6.47
CA VAL A 153 1.15 -14.53 -5.24
C VAL A 153 2.65 -14.51 -5.52
N THR A 154 3.38 -13.76 -4.71
CA THR A 154 4.83 -13.80 -4.59
C THR A 154 5.23 -14.40 -3.23
N ILE A 155 6.29 -15.21 -3.21
CA ILE A 155 6.77 -15.92 -2.01
C ILE A 155 8.22 -15.54 -1.74
N GLY A 156 8.49 -15.10 -0.51
CA GLY A 156 9.85 -14.90 -0.02
C GLY A 156 10.53 -16.23 0.33
N ILE A 157 11.77 -16.40 -0.12
CA ILE A 157 12.65 -17.52 0.21
C ILE A 157 13.63 -17.05 1.27
N PRO A 158 13.66 -17.69 2.47
CA PRO A 158 14.52 -17.23 3.56
C PRO A 158 16.01 -17.28 3.22
N LEU A 159 16.68 -16.13 3.32
CA LEU A 159 18.13 -15.96 3.14
C LEU A 159 18.86 -15.85 4.49
N GLY A 160 18.13 -15.66 5.57
CA GLY A 160 18.68 -15.40 6.91
C GLY A 160 19.70 -16.41 7.39
N THR A 161 19.45 -17.69 7.16
CA THR A 161 20.45 -18.75 7.27
C THR A 161 20.88 -19.14 5.87
N PHE A 162 22.16 -19.01 5.52
CA PHE A 162 22.66 -19.37 4.20
C PHE A 162 22.53 -20.88 3.97
N ASP A 163 21.45 -21.31 3.30
CA ASP A 163 21.13 -22.70 2.97
C ASP A 163 20.41 -22.75 1.61
N PRO A 164 21.16 -22.64 0.48
CA PRO A 164 20.57 -22.63 -0.86
C PRO A 164 19.75 -23.88 -1.21
N GLU A 165 20.11 -25.05 -0.66
CA GLU A 165 19.38 -26.29 -0.91
C GLU A 165 17.99 -26.28 -0.23
N ARG A 166 17.90 -25.76 0.98
CA ARG A 166 16.63 -25.55 1.68
C ARG A 166 15.76 -24.52 0.98
N GLY A 167 16.36 -23.40 0.53
CA GLY A 167 15.66 -22.40 -0.26
C GLY A 167 15.12 -22.97 -1.58
N ALA A 168 15.93 -23.79 -2.27
CA ALA A 168 15.51 -24.46 -3.49
C ALA A 168 14.43 -25.54 -3.26
N ASP A 169 14.42 -26.19 -2.11
CA ASP A 169 13.36 -27.12 -1.72
C ASP A 169 12.04 -26.37 -1.49
N MET A 170 12.07 -25.24 -0.78
CA MET A 170 10.88 -24.39 -0.59
C MET A 170 10.34 -23.85 -1.93
N ALA A 171 11.23 -23.30 -2.77
CA ALA A 171 10.86 -22.77 -4.08
C ALA A 171 10.22 -23.84 -4.97
N ALA A 172 10.77 -25.07 -5.00
CA ALA A 172 10.21 -26.16 -5.78
C ALA A 172 8.79 -26.52 -5.33
N HIS A 173 8.57 -26.61 -4.00
CA HIS A 173 7.22 -26.89 -3.46
C HIS A 173 6.25 -25.74 -3.73
N ALA A 174 6.71 -24.48 -3.63
CA ALA A 174 5.87 -23.32 -3.95
C ALA A 174 5.42 -23.34 -5.42
N ILE A 175 6.33 -23.63 -6.35
CA ILE A 175 6.00 -23.73 -7.79
C ILE A 175 5.03 -24.89 -8.03
N ASP A 176 5.31 -26.07 -7.47
CA ASP A 176 4.48 -27.25 -7.72
C ASP A 176 3.06 -27.12 -7.15
N ILE A 177 2.92 -26.50 -5.98
CA ILE A 177 1.65 -26.36 -5.28
C ILE A 177 0.83 -25.19 -5.83
N LEU A 178 1.46 -24.02 -5.98
CA LEU A 178 0.75 -22.79 -6.36
C LEU A 178 0.52 -22.67 -7.88
N GLY A 179 1.36 -23.32 -8.68
CA GLY A 179 1.22 -23.33 -10.16
C GLY A 179 1.24 -21.91 -10.74
N ASP A 180 0.36 -21.65 -11.69
CA ASP A 180 0.26 -20.36 -12.43
C ASP A 180 -0.08 -19.16 -11.53
N SER A 181 -0.53 -19.39 -10.31
CA SER A 181 -0.77 -18.32 -9.35
C SER A 181 0.52 -17.75 -8.76
N LEU A 182 1.62 -18.51 -8.77
CA LEU A 182 2.93 -18.02 -8.32
C LEU A 182 3.59 -17.22 -9.43
N VAL A 183 3.77 -15.92 -9.21
CA VAL A 183 4.33 -15.00 -10.22
C VAL A 183 5.75 -14.53 -9.91
N GLY A 184 6.27 -14.80 -8.71
CA GLY A 184 7.63 -14.43 -8.33
C GLY A 184 8.11 -15.06 -7.03
N LEU A 185 9.42 -15.29 -6.96
CA LEU A 185 10.15 -15.73 -5.78
C LEU A 185 11.17 -14.63 -5.41
N GLY A 186 10.97 -13.99 -4.26
CA GLY A 186 11.93 -13.05 -3.67
C GLY A 186 12.93 -13.79 -2.79
N ILE A 187 14.24 -13.53 -2.90
CA ILE A 187 15.26 -14.19 -2.08
C ILE A 187 15.78 -13.23 -1.03
N GLY A 188 15.32 -13.40 0.20
CA GLY A 188 15.52 -12.47 1.32
C GLY A 188 14.54 -11.31 1.29
N ASN A 189 14.42 -10.61 2.43
CA ASN A 189 13.62 -9.40 2.59
C ASN A 189 14.49 -8.30 3.18
N GLU A 190 14.58 -7.15 2.50
CA GLU A 190 15.40 -5.99 2.90
C GLU A 190 16.83 -6.37 3.31
N PRO A 191 17.58 -7.06 2.44
CA PRO A 191 18.93 -7.49 2.78
C PRO A 191 19.88 -6.32 3.05
N ASN A 192 19.57 -5.11 2.61
CA ASN A 192 20.27 -3.88 2.96
C ASN A 192 20.15 -3.53 4.46
N GLY A 193 19.10 -4.00 5.15
CA GLY A 193 18.86 -3.84 6.59
C GLY A 193 19.31 -5.01 7.48
N TYR A 194 20.07 -5.99 6.97
CA TYR A 194 20.43 -7.20 7.74
C TYR A 194 21.37 -6.99 8.92
N THR A 195 22.04 -5.86 9.00
CA THR A 195 22.93 -5.51 10.11
C THR A 195 22.20 -4.76 11.23
N VAL A 196 20.93 -4.39 11.04
CA VAL A 196 20.13 -3.69 12.04
C VAL A 196 19.73 -4.66 13.14
N ASP A 197 20.07 -4.34 14.40
CA ASP A 197 19.85 -5.20 15.57
C ASP A 197 18.58 -4.81 16.33
N ASP A 198 18.16 -3.55 16.23
CA ASP A 198 16.97 -3.01 16.90
C ASP A 198 15.68 -3.27 16.11
N VAL A 199 15.47 -4.54 15.79
CA VAL A 199 14.25 -5.04 15.11
C VAL A 199 13.86 -6.40 15.67
N PRO A 200 12.57 -6.81 15.60
CA PRO A 200 12.14 -8.12 16.07
C PRO A 200 12.91 -9.27 15.42
N GLY A 201 13.70 -10.00 16.21
CA GLY A 201 14.55 -11.09 15.75
C GLY A 201 16.01 -10.70 15.52
N GLY A 202 16.37 -9.42 15.70
CA GLY A 202 17.75 -8.92 15.69
C GLY A 202 18.42 -8.91 14.32
N ALA A 203 19.72 -8.63 14.31
CA ALA A 203 20.53 -8.62 13.10
C ALA A 203 20.65 -10.02 12.45
N VAL A 204 20.50 -10.07 11.13
CA VAL A 204 20.64 -11.30 10.32
C VAL A 204 22.10 -11.53 9.94
N ARG A 205 22.88 -10.46 9.80
CA ARG A 205 24.29 -10.47 9.40
C ARG A 205 25.09 -9.55 10.30
N GLY A 206 26.36 -9.90 10.48
CA GLY A 206 27.31 -9.08 11.19
C GLY A 206 27.89 -7.95 10.34
N GLU A 207 28.78 -7.18 10.99
CA GLU A 207 29.54 -6.10 10.36
C GLU A 207 30.23 -6.55 9.06
N GLY A 208 30.28 -5.64 8.09
CA GLY A 208 30.86 -5.90 6.77
C GLY A 208 29.93 -6.63 5.80
N TRP A 209 28.65 -6.82 6.12
CA TRP A 209 27.63 -7.21 5.15
C TRP A 209 27.40 -6.06 4.16
N ASN A 210 27.27 -6.39 2.87
CA ASN A 210 27.06 -5.41 1.81
C ASN A 210 26.38 -6.04 0.58
N LYS A 211 26.07 -5.23 -0.41
CA LYS A 211 25.41 -5.65 -1.64
C LYS A 211 26.15 -6.77 -2.40
N ASP A 212 27.50 -6.73 -2.44
CA ASP A 212 28.28 -7.74 -3.17
C ASP A 212 28.19 -9.13 -2.51
N LYS A 213 28.15 -9.15 -1.17
CA LYS A 213 27.93 -10.40 -0.42
C LYS A 213 26.52 -10.91 -0.60
N TYR A 214 25.53 -10.00 -0.64
CA TYR A 214 24.15 -10.35 -0.95
C TYR A 214 24.05 -10.98 -2.34
N ILE A 215 24.59 -10.35 -3.38
CA ILE A 215 24.52 -10.86 -4.76
C ILE A 215 25.15 -12.26 -4.86
N LYS A 216 26.30 -12.51 -4.24
CA LYS A 216 26.90 -13.84 -4.21
C LYS A 216 26.00 -14.90 -3.58
N GLN A 217 25.29 -14.54 -2.51
CA GLN A 217 24.34 -15.46 -1.86
C GLN A 217 23.08 -15.63 -2.70
N LEU A 218 22.53 -14.55 -3.24
CA LEU A 218 21.39 -14.57 -4.16
C LEU A 218 21.64 -15.49 -5.36
N GLU A 219 22.78 -15.35 -6.03
CA GLU A 219 23.15 -16.18 -7.18
C GLU A 219 23.28 -17.66 -6.81
N ALA A 220 23.81 -17.96 -5.62
CA ALA A 220 23.87 -19.34 -5.11
C ALA A 220 22.47 -19.95 -4.91
N TYR A 221 21.53 -19.17 -4.34
CA TYR A 221 20.12 -19.58 -4.20
C TYR A 221 19.45 -19.75 -5.56
N ALA A 222 19.55 -18.75 -6.43
CA ALA A 222 18.95 -18.80 -7.76
C ALA A 222 19.48 -20.00 -8.57
N LYS A 223 20.78 -20.31 -8.49
CA LYS A 223 21.38 -21.49 -9.11
C LYS A 223 20.77 -22.79 -8.57
N ALA A 224 20.63 -22.92 -7.25
CA ALA A 224 20.03 -24.11 -6.63
C ALA A 224 18.54 -24.26 -6.98
N ILE A 225 17.79 -23.15 -7.01
CA ILE A 225 16.39 -23.11 -7.44
C ILE A 225 16.25 -23.54 -8.90
N HIS A 226 17.02 -22.95 -9.81
CA HIS A 226 16.97 -23.28 -11.24
C HIS A 226 17.47 -24.68 -11.55
N ALA A 227 18.30 -25.28 -10.70
CA ALA A 227 18.67 -26.70 -10.83
C ALA A 227 17.44 -27.63 -10.61
N LYS A 228 16.47 -27.22 -9.80
CA LYS A 228 15.24 -27.97 -9.52
C LYS A 228 14.08 -27.53 -10.43
N ARG A 229 13.98 -26.24 -10.72
CA ARG A 229 12.91 -25.61 -11.53
C ARG A 229 13.54 -24.56 -12.44
N PRO A 230 13.97 -24.93 -13.67
CA PRO A 230 14.72 -24.05 -14.57
C PRO A 230 14.00 -22.73 -14.91
N GLU A 231 12.66 -22.75 -14.96
CA GLU A 231 11.84 -21.59 -15.33
C GLU A 231 11.31 -20.81 -14.08
N ALA A 232 11.88 -21.05 -12.90
CA ALA A 232 11.46 -20.35 -11.69
C ALA A 232 11.60 -18.83 -11.85
N PRO A 233 10.51 -18.03 -11.66
CA PRO A 233 10.57 -16.58 -11.77
C PRO A 233 11.22 -15.97 -10.53
N ILE A 234 12.26 -15.16 -10.70
CA ILE A 234 12.96 -14.49 -9.60
C ILE A 234 12.66 -12.99 -9.65
N ILE A 235 12.21 -12.46 -8.54
CA ILE A 235 12.05 -11.01 -8.33
C ILE A 235 13.04 -10.52 -7.29
N GLY A 236 13.29 -9.23 -7.25
CA GLY A 236 14.15 -8.64 -6.22
C GLY A 236 14.62 -7.23 -6.54
N PRO A 237 15.44 -6.68 -5.63
CA PRO A 237 15.97 -7.32 -4.41
C PRO A 237 15.11 -7.16 -3.15
N ASP A 238 13.85 -6.67 -3.24
CA ASP A 238 12.98 -6.41 -2.08
C ASP A 238 13.61 -5.41 -1.10
N VAL A 239 13.97 -4.22 -1.59
CA VAL A 239 14.64 -3.16 -0.82
C VAL A 239 14.11 -1.77 -1.20
N TYR A 240 14.51 -0.77 -0.40
CA TYR A 240 14.30 0.65 -0.71
C TYR A 240 15.53 1.34 -1.34
N ASP A 241 16.68 0.67 -1.43
CA ASP A 241 17.97 1.24 -1.86
C ASP A 241 18.24 0.99 -3.35
N GLY A 242 18.42 2.07 -4.12
CA GLY A 242 18.64 2.01 -5.56
C GLY A 242 19.97 1.33 -5.97
N ALA A 243 21.02 1.38 -5.13
CA ALA A 243 22.28 0.72 -5.43
C ALA A 243 22.15 -0.81 -5.34
N TRP A 244 21.31 -1.31 -4.43
CA TRP A 244 21.00 -2.74 -4.33
C TRP A 244 20.11 -3.20 -5.48
N MET A 245 19.15 -2.36 -5.92
CA MET A 245 18.34 -2.64 -7.12
C MET A 245 19.22 -2.74 -8.38
N THR A 246 20.19 -1.82 -8.54
CA THR A 246 21.18 -1.90 -9.63
C THR A 246 21.96 -3.20 -9.55
N ALA A 247 22.48 -3.57 -8.36
CA ALA A 247 23.26 -4.79 -8.21
C ALA A 247 22.44 -6.06 -8.54
N PHE A 248 21.16 -6.09 -8.17
CA PHE A 248 20.25 -7.18 -8.58
C PHE A 248 20.05 -7.21 -10.09
N ALA A 249 19.77 -6.06 -10.71
CA ALA A 249 19.59 -5.95 -12.15
C ALA A 249 20.81 -6.47 -12.94
N ASP A 250 22.01 -6.13 -12.48
CA ASP A 250 23.30 -6.48 -13.10
C ASP A 250 23.78 -7.90 -12.78
N SER A 251 23.14 -8.61 -11.80
CA SER A 251 23.53 -9.96 -11.38
C SER A 251 23.36 -11.02 -12.47
N ASP A 252 24.05 -12.16 -12.32
CA ASP A 252 23.95 -13.32 -13.23
C ASP A 252 22.69 -14.17 -13.02
N VAL A 253 21.76 -13.75 -12.14
CA VAL A 253 20.48 -14.42 -11.92
C VAL A 253 19.71 -14.53 -13.23
N LYS A 254 19.21 -15.72 -13.53
CA LYS A 254 18.35 -15.97 -14.71
C LYS A 254 16.88 -15.76 -14.34
N ASN A 255 16.03 -15.59 -15.35
CA ASN A 255 14.59 -15.43 -15.21
C ASN A 255 14.19 -14.37 -14.17
N LYS A 256 14.92 -13.23 -14.18
CA LYS A 256 14.50 -12.04 -13.44
C LYS A 256 13.20 -11.52 -14.06
N THR A 257 12.13 -11.39 -13.27
CA THR A 257 10.81 -11.01 -13.77
C THR A 257 10.36 -9.63 -13.32
N ALA A 258 10.94 -9.07 -12.25
CA ALA A 258 10.65 -7.71 -11.80
C ALA A 258 11.76 -7.13 -10.94
N ILE A 259 11.88 -5.81 -10.93
CA ILE A 259 12.54 -5.08 -9.85
C ILE A 259 11.52 -4.92 -8.73
N ALA A 260 11.84 -5.45 -7.55
CA ALA A 260 11.02 -5.38 -6.35
C ALA A 260 11.53 -4.26 -5.43
N GLN A 261 10.70 -3.26 -5.22
CA GLN A 261 10.97 -2.11 -4.36
C GLN A 261 10.10 -2.15 -3.12
N HIS A 262 10.62 -1.63 -1.99
CA HIS A 262 9.86 -1.28 -0.80
C HIS A 262 9.89 0.23 -0.59
N TRP A 263 8.78 0.80 -0.13
CA TRP A 263 8.75 2.19 0.29
C TRP A 263 7.51 2.48 1.15
N TYR A 264 7.70 3.25 2.21
CA TYR A 264 6.63 3.71 3.11
C TYR A 264 6.50 5.22 3.08
N GLN A 265 5.26 5.72 3.09
CA GLN A 265 4.98 7.15 3.03
C GLN A 265 5.55 7.88 4.23
N LEU A 266 5.29 7.38 5.43
CA LEU A 266 5.75 7.96 6.69
C LEU A 266 6.64 6.99 7.47
N TYR A 267 7.39 7.52 8.43
CA TYR A 267 8.24 6.75 9.33
C TYR A 267 7.83 6.96 10.78
N GLU A 268 7.61 5.86 11.51
CA GLU A 268 7.43 5.89 12.96
C GLU A 268 8.77 5.85 13.67
N CYS A 269 9.67 4.97 13.26
CA CYS A 269 10.91 4.66 13.97
C CYS A 269 11.83 5.87 14.16
N ASP A 270 11.72 6.89 13.31
CA ASP A 270 12.53 8.10 13.32
C ASP A 270 11.78 9.35 12.90
N SER A 271 10.55 9.40 13.30
CA SER A 271 9.59 10.42 12.93
C SER A 271 10.04 11.86 13.15
N THR A 272 10.97 12.11 14.07
CA THR A 272 11.45 13.44 14.42
C THR A 272 12.59 13.94 13.52
N GLN A 273 13.17 13.07 12.70
CA GLN A 273 14.37 13.39 11.91
C GLN A 273 14.07 13.86 10.50
N VAL A 274 12.90 13.53 9.96
CA VAL A 274 12.47 13.93 8.61
C VAL A 274 11.19 14.74 8.73
N PRO A 275 11.25 16.08 8.66
CA PRO A 275 10.06 16.93 8.69
C PRO A 275 9.02 16.51 7.64
N GLY A 276 7.74 16.56 8.01
CA GLY A 276 6.62 16.16 7.14
C GLY A 276 6.49 14.65 6.90
N ARG A 277 7.41 13.82 7.41
CA ARG A 277 7.31 12.35 7.34
C ARG A 277 7.09 11.69 8.70
N GLY A 278 6.85 12.47 9.74
CA GLY A 278 6.42 11.96 11.03
C GLY A 278 5.05 11.32 10.98
N PRO A 279 4.72 10.41 11.92
CA PRO A 279 3.52 9.60 11.90
C PRO A 279 2.27 10.38 12.33
N GLN A 280 1.89 11.39 11.56
CA GLN A 280 0.70 12.21 11.74
C GLN A 280 -0.24 12.06 10.54
N ALA A 281 -1.55 11.98 10.80
CA ALA A 281 -2.56 11.81 9.75
C ALA A 281 -2.47 12.89 8.66
N ALA A 282 -2.22 14.14 9.04
CA ALA A 282 -2.07 15.25 8.11
C ALA A 282 -0.92 15.06 7.11
N ASN A 283 0.17 14.39 7.51
CA ASN A 283 1.31 14.12 6.63
C ASN A 283 1.00 13.08 5.54
N LEU A 284 0.02 12.19 5.76
CA LEU A 284 -0.38 11.22 4.74
C LEU A 284 -1.04 11.86 3.52
N ILE A 285 -1.81 12.90 3.76
CA ILE A 285 -2.64 13.57 2.75
C ILE A 285 -2.07 14.93 2.33
N ASP A 286 -0.91 15.31 2.84
CA ASP A 286 -0.21 16.53 2.42
C ASP A 286 0.14 16.44 0.92
N PRO A 287 -0.04 17.51 0.11
CA PRO A 287 0.35 17.51 -1.30
C PRO A 287 1.81 17.11 -1.54
N LEU A 288 2.73 17.42 -0.62
CA LEU A 288 4.13 16.99 -0.69
C LEU A 288 4.31 15.47 -0.54
N ALA A 289 3.33 14.75 0.00
CA ALA A 289 3.35 13.28 0.04
C ALA A 289 3.47 12.68 -1.38
N LYS A 290 2.81 13.25 -2.37
CA LYS A 290 2.93 12.83 -3.77
C LYS A 290 4.30 13.10 -4.37
N GLU A 291 4.90 14.24 -4.06
CA GLU A 291 6.26 14.56 -4.51
C GLU A 291 7.28 13.57 -3.92
N ALA A 292 7.15 13.25 -2.63
CA ALA A 292 7.97 12.24 -1.99
C ALA A 292 7.77 10.85 -2.63
N ALA A 293 6.52 10.45 -2.90
CA ALA A 293 6.22 9.20 -3.59
C ALA A 293 6.83 9.16 -4.99
N LYS A 294 6.65 10.21 -5.79
CA LYS A 294 7.21 10.33 -7.14
C LYS A 294 8.74 10.18 -7.13
N LYS A 295 9.42 10.91 -6.23
CA LYS A 295 10.88 10.84 -6.10
C LYS A 295 11.35 9.43 -5.76
N ASN A 296 10.74 8.79 -4.76
CA ASN A 296 11.20 7.50 -4.27
C ASN A 296 10.81 6.33 -5.19
N LEU A 297 9.59 6.31 -5.73
CA LEU A 297 9.19 5.31 -6.72
C LEU A 297 9.95 5.48 -8.03
N GLY A 298 10.33 6.72 -8.38
CA GLY A 298 11.17 7.03 -9.53
C GLY A 298 12.52 6.32 -9.46
N ILE A 299 13.11 6.14 -8.27
CA ILE A 299 14.38 5.39 -8.11
C ILE A 299 14.23 3.96 -8.65
N GLY A 300 13.21 3.23 -8.19
CA GLY A 300 12.94 1.88 -8.66
C GLY A 300 12.55 1.82 -10.13
N LYS A 301 11.73 2.79 -10.58
CA LYS A 301 11.29 2.85 -11.97
C LYS A 301 12.47 3.05 -12.95
N ASP A 302 13.39 3.94 -12.63
CA ASP A 302 14.59 4.15 -13.46
C ASP A 302 15.45 2.88 -13.56
N LYS A 303 15.56 2.09 -12.47
CA LYS A 303 16.29 0.83 -12.47
C LYS A 303 15.57 -0.27 -13.24
N ALA A 304 14.25 -0.34 -13.09
CA ALA A 304 13.40 -1.28 -13.81
C ALA A 304 13.45 -1.01 -15.32
N ASP A 305 13.31 0.25 -15.75
CA ASP A 305 13.40 0.63 -17.15
C ASP A 305 14.77 0.34 -17.76
N ALA A 306 15.84 0.65 -17.03
CA ALA A 306 17.22 0.36 -17.49
C ALA A 306 17.46 -1.14 -17.66
N ALA A 307 16.79 -1.99 -16.86
CA ALA A 307 16.88 -3.44 -16.93
C ALA A 307 15.88 -4.08 -17.90
N GLY A 308 14.92 -3.30 -18.45
CA GLY A 308 13.81 -3.83 -19.25
C GLY A 308 12.86 -4.71 -18.47
N LEU A 309 12.70 -4.44 -17.17
CA LEU A 309 11.84 -5.17 -16.24
C LEU A 309 10.70 -4.27 -15.73
N PRO A 310 9.56 -4.82 -15.30
CA PRO A 310 8.55 -4.07 -14.58
C PRO A 310 9.03 -3.67 -13.18
N LEU A 311 8.47 -2.56 -12.67
CA LEU A 311 8.61 -2.19 -11.26
C LEU A 311 7.43 -2.76 -10.47
N TRP A 312 7.75 -3.56 -9.45
CA TRP A 312 6.81 -4.06 -8.46
C TRP A 312 7.11 -3.45 -7.08
N LEU A 313 6.08 -2.90 -6.45
CA LEU A 313 6.17 -2.39 -5.09
C LEU A 313 5.64 -3.48 -4.15
N GLU A 314 6.54 -4.39 -3.79
CA GLU A 314 6.18 -5.63 -3.07
C GLU A 314 5.88 -5.39 -1.58
N GLU A 315 6.33 -4.25 -1.03
CA GLU A 315 5.97 -3.86 0.33
C GLU A 315 5.84 -2.35 0.43
N THR A 316 4.68 -1.89 0.91
CA THR A 316 4.39 -0.48 1.13
C THR A 316 3.34 -0.31 2.23
N GLY A 317 3.16 0.89 2.69
CA GLY A 317 2.16 1.20 3.71
C GLY A 317 2.13 2.68 4.07
N PRO A 318 1.12 3.10 4.83
CA PRO A 318 0.99 4.50 5.25
C PRO A 318 2.14 4.92 6.16
N THR A 319 2.55 4.05 7.07
CA THR A 319 3.59 4.34 8.08
C THR A 319 4.36 3.06 8.39
N SER A 320 5.69 3.12 8.36
CA SER A 320 6.56 1.99 8.72
C SER A 320 6.52 1.66 10.22
N CYS A 321 7.15 0.56 10.64
CA CYS A 321 7.57 0.19 12.00
C CYS A 321 6.52 0.02 13.10
N PRO A 322 5.50 -0.71 13.01
CA PRO A 322 4.54 -1.20 12.03
C PRO A 322 3.33 -0.26 11.83
N GLY A 323 3.54 1.03 11.98
CA GLY A 323 2.52 2.07 11.92
C GLY A 323 2.00 2.50 13.29
N THR A 324 1.29 3.62 13.34
CA THR A 324 0.69 4.14 14.56
C THR A 324 -0.83 4.20 14.47
N ASN A 325 -1.49 4.19 15.65
CA ASN A 325 -2.93 4.38 15.70
C ASN A 325 -3.36 5.78 15.21
N ASP A 326 -2.49 6.78 15.35
CA ASP A 326 -2.80 8.17 15.01
C ASP A 326 -2.56 8.49 13.53
N THR A 327 -2.06 7.55 12.76
CA THR A 327 -1.94 7.63 11.29
C THR A 327 -2.69 6.51 10.61
N SER A 328 -2.26 5.27 10.84
CA SER A 328 -2.68 4.10 10.04
C SER A 328 -4.13 3.70 10.30
N LEU A 329 -4.70 4.02 11.47
CA LEU A 329 -6.11 3.74 11.79
C LEU A 329 -7.05 4.89 11.45
N THR A 330 -6.56 5.98 10.90
CA THR A 330 -7.37 7.17 10.60
C THR A 330 -8.03 7.10 9.22
N ASN A 331 -9.04 7.94 9.02
CA ASN A 331 -9.65 8.14 7.71
C ASN A 331 -8.63 8.63 6.66
N ALA A 332 -7.63 9.44 7.06
CA ALA A 332 -6.54 9.84 6.18
C ALA A 332 -5.82 8.64 5.56
N SER A 333 -5.71 7.52 6.28
CA SER A 333 -5.15 6.27 5.75
C SER A 333 -6.01 5.67 4.62
N ALA A 334 -7.34 5.80 4.70
CA ALA A 334 -8.24 5.37 3.62
C ALA A 334 -8.06 6.25 2.36
N LEU A 335 -8.00 7.57 2.56
CA LEU A 335 -7.81 8.53 1.47
C LEU A 335 -6.44 8.30 0.81
N TRP A 336 -5.39 8.20 1.64
CA TRP A 336 -4.03 7.94 1.17
C TRP A 336 -3.95 6.62 0.39
N ALA A 337 -4.54 5.53 0.89
CA ALA A 337 -4.48 4.23 0.22
C ALA A 337 -5.08 4.28 -1.19
N ALA A 338 -6.21 4.98 -1.36
CA ALA A 338 -6.81 5.17 -2.66
C ALA A 338 -5.97 6.07 -3.58
N ASP A 339 -5.55 7.23 -3.09
CA ASP A 339 -4.79 8.21 -3.84
C ASP A 339 -3.41 7.67 -4.25
N TYR A 340 -2.66 7.13 -3.29
CA TYR A 340 -1.33 6.59 -3.51
C TYR A 340 -1.34 5.42 -4.51
N THR A 341 -2.30 4.50 -4.41
CA THR A 341 -2.42 3.36 -5.31
C THR A 341 -2.67 3.80 -6.75
N MET A 342 -3.63 4.73 -6.96
CA MET A 342 -3.91 5.28 -8.30
C MET A 342 -2.70 6.05 -8.82
N TYR A 343 -2.07 6.88 -7.98
CA TYR A 343 -0.91 7.67 -8.37
C TYR A 343 0.29 6.80 -8.74
N ALA A 344 0.64 5.80 -7.92
CA ALA A 344 1.75 4.89 -8.21
C ALA A 344 1.54 4.13 -9.53
N ALA A 345 0.31 3.70 -9.81
CA ALA A 345 -0.01 3.07 -11.10
C ALA A 345 0.20 4.03 -12.28
N THR A 346 -0.12 5.34 -12.13
CA THR A 346 0.18 6.34 -13.18
C THR A 346 1.69 6.54 -13.39
N LEU A 347 2.51 6.28 -12.39
CA LEU A 347 3.98 6.30 -12.47
C LEU A 347 4.58 5.02 -13.06
N GLY A 348 3.75 4.03 -13.39
CA GLY A 348 4.18 2.77 -13.99
C GLY A 348 4.57 1.68 -13.00
N VAL A 349 4.10 1.75 -11.76
CA VAL A 349 4.13 0.61 -10.82
C VAL A 349 3.09 -0.40 -11.29
N GLU A 350 3.53 -1.61 -11.66
CA GLU A 350 2.66 -2.63 -12.25
C GLU A 350 2.02 -3.56 -11.23
N ARG A 351 2.66 -3.70 -10.06
CA ARG A 351 2.16 -4.51 -8.93
C ARG A 351 2.44 -3.79 -7.62
N MET A 352 1.51 -3.85 -6.67
CA MET A 352 1.63 -3.21 -5.37
C MET A 352 1.02 -4.09 -4.28
N ALA A 353 1.71 -4.20 -3.13
CA ALA A 353 1.24 -4.95 -1.98
C ALA A 353 1.39 -4.14 -0.69
N MET A 354 0.25 -3.77 -0.08
CA MET A 354 0.19 -3.07 1.20
C MET A 354 0.55 -4.02 2.34
N HIS A 355 1.52 -3.64 3.17
CA HIS A 355 1.97 -4.50 4.26
C HIS A 355 0.87 -4.72 5.31
N SER A 356 0.73 -5.96 5.75
CA SER A 356 -0.31 -6.42 6.65
C SER A 356 0.19 -7.61 7.47
N MET A 357 -0.39 -7.79 8.65
CA MET A 357 -0.16 -8.94 9.52
C MET A 357 -1.51 -9.48 9.98
N LEU A 358 -1.63 -10.79 10.14
CA LEU A 358 -2.83 -11.44 10.69
C LEU A 358 -2.88 -11.31 12.23
N GLY A 359 -2.59 -10.12 12.73
CA GLY A 359 -2.55 -9.79 14.15
C GLY A 359 -3.86 -9.29 14.72
N ALA A 360 -3.88 -9.05 16.04
CA ALA A 360 -5.04 -8.53 16.76
C ALA A 360 -5.37 -7.08 16.37
N CYS A 361 -6.66 -6.70 16.46
CA CYS A 361 -7.07 -5.31 16.27
C CYS A 361 -6.50 -4.41 17.37
N ASN A 362 -6.48 -4.89 18.60
CA ASN A 362 -5.88 -4.19 19.74
C ASN A 362 -4.43 -4.66 19.94
N GLY A 363 -3.47 -3.75 19.79
CA GLY A 363 -2.04 -4.02 20.00
C GLY A 363 -1.34 -4.79 18.87
N GLY A 364 -2.03 -5.08 17.77
CA GLY A 364 -1.41 -5.54 16.52
C GLY A 364 -0.91 -4.38 15.67
N ALA A 365 -0.32 -4.69 14.50
CA ALA A 365 0.23 -3.69 13.59
C ALA A 365 -0.86 -2.76 13.03
N PRO A 366 -0.85 -1.44 13.36
CA PRO A 366 -1.90 -0.52 12.93
C PRO A 366 -2.03 -0.37 11.42
N MET A 367 -0.94 -0.54 10.66
CA MET A 367 -0.94 -0.43 9.19
C MET A 367 -1.64 -1.57 8.48
N SER A 368 -1.91 -2.70 9.16
CA SER A 368 -2.56 -3.87 8.54
C SER A 368 -3.92 -3.51 7.95
N LEU A 369 -4.24 -4.12 6.81
CA LEU A 369 -5.54 -3.94 6.13
C LEU A 369 -6.68 -4.64 6.87
N VAL A 370 -6.37 -5.76 7.51
CA VAL A 370 -7.30 -6.57 8.30
C VAL A 370 -6.72 -6.85 9.67
N CYS A 371 -7.57 -7.13 10.65
CA CYS A 371 -7.14 -7.51 11.99
C CYS A 371 -8.13 -8.46 12.66
N ASP A 372 -7.63 -9.24 13.62
CA ASP A 372 -8.42 -10.14 14.46
C ASP A 372 -9.06 -9.36 15.62
N PRO A 373 -10.39 -9.32 15.74
CA PRO A 373 -11.08 -8.61 16.81
C PRO A 373 -11.01 -9.32 18.17
N ALA A 374 -10.47 -10.53 18.25
CA ALA A 374 -10.40 -11.26 19.51
C ALA A 374 -9.52 -10.55 20.53
N ASP A 375 -10.05 -10.43 21.76
CA ASP A 375 -9.34 -9.81 22.87
C ASP A 375 -8.33 -10.78 23.53
N HIS A 376 -7.30 -10.22 24.17
CA HIS A 376 -6.37 -10.90 25.08
C HIS A 376 -5.63 -12.13 24.51
N GLY A 377 -5.22 -12.08 23.25
CA GLY A 377 -4.44 -13.16 22.63
C GLY A 377 -5.27 -14.36 22.20
N GLY A 378 -6.60 -14.25 22.24
CA GLY A 378 -7.51 -15.18 21.57
C GLY A 378 -7.32 -15.09 20.05
N ARG A 379 -7.92 -16.04 19.33
CA ARG A 379 -8.04 -16.01 17.87
C ARG A 379 -9.49 -16.10 17.47
N SER A 380 -9.93 -15.15 16.64
CA SER A 380 -11.23 -15.19 15.99
C SER A 380 -11.09 -15.82 14.60
N ASN A 381 -12.17 -16.40 14.13
CA ASN A 381 -12.28 -16.82 12.73
C ASN A 381 -12.83 -15.70 11.83
N SER A 382 -13.01 -14.50 12.37
CA SER A 382 -13.58 -13.36 11.68
C SER A 382 -12.60 -12.19 11.72
N PHE A 383 -12.05 -11.82 10.57
CA PHE A 383 -11.24 -10.62 10.42
C PHE A 383 -12.12 -9.40 10.20
N GLN A 384 -11.74 -8.28 10.81
CA GLN A 384 -12.30 -6.96 10.58
C GLN A 384 -11.39 -6.15 9.66
N VAL A 385 -11.99 -5.25 8.89
CA VAL A 385 -11.25 -4.35 7.99
C VAL A 385 -10.90 -3.05 8.69
N ARG A 386 -9.82 -2.43 8.21
CA ARG A 386 -9.36 -1.11 8.67
C ARG A 386 -9.57 -0.05 7.58
N PRO A 387 -9.44 1.26 7.89
CA PRO A 387 -9.73 2.33 6.96
C PRO A 387 -9.03 2.22 5.61
N ASN A 388 -7.74 1.90 5.58
CA ASN A 388 -6.95 1.72 4.37
C ASN A 388 -7.54 0.64 3.43
N MET A 389 -8.07 -0.44 3.98
CA MET A 389 -8.76 -1.48 3.20
C MET A 389 -10.01 -0.94 2.51
N LEU A 390 -10.76 -0.05 3.18
CA LEU A 390 -11.95 0.57 2.59
C LEU A 390 -11.60 1.46 1.41
N GLY A 391 -10.51 2.23 1.52
CA GLY A 391 -9.99 3.04 0.41
C GLY A 391 -9.64 2.18 -0.81
N LEU A 392 -8.94 1.07 -0.61
CA LEU A 392 -8.57 0.14 -1.69
C LEU A 392 -9.79 -0.53 -2.35
N ARG A 393 -10.80 -0.90 -1.58
CA ARG A 393 -12.04 -1.51 -2.11
C ARG A 393 -12.75 -0.63 -3.14
N LEU A 394 -12.70 0.69 -2.96
CA LEU A 394 -13.31 1.62 -3.90
C LEU A 394 -12.66 1.58 -5.28
N LEU A 395 -11.40 1.13 -5.38
CA LEU A 395 -10.67 1.12 -6.64
C LEU A 395 -11.01 -0.08 -7.55
N VAL A 396 -11.69 -1.10 -7.02
CA VAL A 396 -12.03 -2.33 -7.76
C VAL A 396 -12.75 -2.06 -9.09
N PRO A 397 -13.72 -1.12 -9.19
CA PRO A 397 -14.34 -0.78 -10.47
C PRO A 397 -13.35 -0.30 -11.53
N SER A 398 -12.19 0.25 -11.14
CA SER A 398 -11.14 0.74 -12.05
C SER A 398 -10.29 -0.37 -12.67
N VAL A 399 -10.28 -1.57 -12.08
CA VAL A 399 -9.47 -2.72 -12.53
C VAL A 399 -9.81 -3.09 -13.98
N GLY A 400 -8.77 -3.31 -14.78
CA GLY A 400 -8.88 -3.61 -16.23
C GLY A 400 -9.12 -2.37 -17.10
N GLY A 401 -8.97 -1.17 -16.54
CA GLY A 401 -9.02 0.08 -17.29
C GLY A 401 -7.64 0.60 -17.67
N GLN A 402 -7.59 1.55 -18.60
CA GLN A 402 -6.40 2.34 -18.93
C GLN A 402 -6.61 3.78 -18.48
N PHE A 403 -5.60 4.38 -17.86
CA PHE A 403 -5.69 5.79 -17.42
C PHE A 403 -5.93 6.73 -18.59
N THR A 404 -6.74 7.75 -18.32
CA THR A 404 -7.04 8.82 -19.25
C THR A 404 -6.62 10.15 -18.65
N LYS A 405 -6.52 11.19 -19.49
CA LYS A 405 -6.21 12.53 -19.02
C LYS A 405 -7.35 13.05 -18.14
N THR A 406 -7.02 13.36 -16.89
CA THR A 406 -7.93 13.96 -15.91
C THR A 406 -7.26 15.19 -15.32
N THR A 407 -7.98 16.28 -15.17
CA THR A 407 -7.48 17.52 -14.54
C THR A 407 -8.40 17.95 -13.43
N VAL A 408 -7.82 18.52 -12.37
CA VAL A 408 -8.53 19.17 -11.27
C VAL A 408 -8.08 20.63 -11.20
N GLU A 409 -9.01 21.55 -11.27
CA GLU A 409 -8.76 22.99 -11.12
C GLU A 409 -9.53 23.51 -9.91
N GLY A 410 -8.85 24.18 -8.99
CA GLY A 410 -9.42 24.62 -7.72
C GLY A 410 -9.57 23.49 -6.69
N GLY A 411 -10.47 23.71 -5.72
CA GLY A 411 -10.85 22.70 -4.72
C GLY A 411 -9.80 22.39 -3.63
N GLY A 412 -8.70 23.12 -3.58
CA GLY A 412 -7.67 22.93 -2.54
C GLY A 412 -6.95 21.60 -2.64
N ASN A 413 -7.02 20.78 -1.60
CA ASN A 413 -6.35 19.48 -1.56
C ASN A 413 -7.23 18.37 -2.17
N MET A 414 -7.38 18.43 -3.50
CA MET A 414 -8.12 17.45 -4.29
C MET A 414 -7.25 16.80 -5.35
N SER A 415 -7.55 15.55 -5.65
CA SER A 415 -7.00 14.82 -6.79
C SER A 415 -8.05 13.96 -7.46
N ALA A 416 -7.84 13.66 -8.75
CA ALA A 416 -8.73 12.79 -9.50
C ALA A 416 -7.97 11.94 -10.51
N TYR A 417 -8.46 10.73 -10.71
CA TYR A 417 -7.94 9.75 -11.67
C TYR A 417 -9.10 9.12 -12.42
N THR A 418 -8.93 8.96 -13.72
CA THR A 418 -9.94 8.28 -14.52
C THR A 418 -9.30 7.17 -15.32
N VAL A 419 -10.00 6.06 -15.41
CA VAL A 419 -9.69 4.98 -16.33
C VAL A 419 -10.84 4.75 -17.30
N VAL A 420 -10.51 4.42 -18.56
CA VAL A 420 -11.46 3.92 -19.55
C VAL A 420 -11.36 2.41 -19.61
N LYS A 421 -12.49 1.71 -19.51
CA LYS A 421 -12.54 0.25 -19.62
C LYS A 421 -12.30 -0.19 -21.08
N ASN A 422 -11.96 -1.45 -21.26
CA ASN A 422 -11.63 -2.02 -22.57
C ASN A 422 -12.78 -1.94 -23.60
N ASP A 423 -14.03 -1.78 -23.13
CA ASP A 423 -15.20 -1.57 -23.99
C ASP A 423 -15.23 -0.18 -24.65
N GLY A 424 -14.39 0.76 -24.17
CA GLY A 424 -14.37 2.17 -24.60
C GLY A 424 -15.65 2.94 -24.27
N ARG A 425 -16.57 2.32 -23.53
CA ARG A 425 -17.90 2.86 -23.20
C ARG A 425 -18.09 3.13 -21.72
N THR A 426 -17.20 2.62 -20.88
CA THR A 426 -17.23 2.80 -19.43
C THR A 426 -16.01 3.59 -18.97
N LEU A 427 -16.25 4.69 -18.25
CA LEU A 427 -15.24 5.46 -17.51
C LEU A 427 -15.46 5.25 -16.01
N VAL A 428 -14.36 5.14 -15.28
CA VAL A 428 -14.38 5.12 -13.81
C VAL A 428 -13.50 6.23 -13.32
N THR A 429 -14.08 7.19 -12.60
CA THR A 429 -13.36 8.34 -12.05
C THR A 429 -13.33 8.26 -10.53
N THR A 430 -12.14 8.26 -9.97
CA THR A 430 -11.88 8.35 -8.53
C THR A 430 -11.51 9.79 -8.20
N VAL A 431 -12.26 10.43 -7.32
CA VAL A 431 -11.99 11.77 -6.78
C VAL A 431 -11.65 11.64 -5.31
N ILE A 432 -10.51 12.17 -4.92
CA ILE A 432 -10.06 12.24 -3.52
C ILE A 432 -10.21 13.69 -3.08
N ASN A 433 -11.05 13.94 -2.07
CA ASN A 433 -11.17 15.21 -1.40
C ASN A 433 -10.51 15.13 -0.03
N ALA A 434 -9.23 15.49 0.03
CA ALA A 434 -8.44 15.45 1.25
C ALA A 434 -8.54 16.73 2.09
N ASN A 435 -9.41 17.69 1.69
CA ASN A 435 -9.76 18.81 2.56
C ASN A 435 -10.48 18.27 3.79
N ASP A 436 -10.10 18.76 4.97
CA ASP A 436 -10.64 18.23 6.22
C ASP A 436 -12.13 18.61 6.40
N ALA A 437 -12.99 17.59 6.50
CA ALA A 437 -14.44 17.77 6.63
C ALA A 437 -14.81 18.58 7.87
N ALA A 438 -14.09 18.43 8.98
CA ALA A 438 -14.32 19.20 10.20
C ALA A 438 -14.11 20.70 9.99
N SER A 439 -13.25 21.09 9.04
CA SER A 439 -12.93 22.47 8.75
C SER A 439 -13.79 23.07 7.63
N VAL A 440 -14.06 22.30 6.57
CA VAL A 440 -14.72 22.85 5.36
C VAL A 440 -16.11 22.25 5.09
N GLY A 441 -16.49 21.14 5.74
CA GLY A 441 -17.69 20.38 5.45
C GLY A 441 -17.56 19.62 4.14
N GLY A 442 -17.70 20.32 3.02
CA GLY A 442 -17.56 19.79 1.68
C GLY A 442 -17.21 20.87 0.66
N ASN A 443 -17.01 20.43 -0.58
CA ASN A 443 -16.64 21.31 -1.70
C ASN A 443 -17.61 21.07 -2.87
N PRO A 444 -18.17 22.12 -3.46
CA PRO A 444 -18.89 22.04 -4.72
C PRO A 444 -17.94 21.61 -5.85
N VAL A 445 -18.27 20.54 -6.56
CA VAL A 445 -17.49 19.98 -7.66
C VAL A 445 -18.32 19.96 -8.93
N THR A 446 -17.72 20.43 -10.03
CA THR A 446 -18.25 20.23 -11.37
C THR A 446 -17.45 19.13 -12.05
N LEU A 447 -18.07 17.96 -12.26
CA LEU A 447 -17.49 16.87 -13.03
C LEU A 447 -17.90 17.02 -14.50
N SER A 448 -16.94 17.40 -15.35
CA SER A 448 -17.12 17.54 -16.80
C SER A 448 -16.73 16.24 -17.51
N MET A 449 -17.66 15.64 -18.21
CA MET A 449 -17.54 14.34 -18.87
C MET A 449 -17.47 14.48 -20.39
N PRO A 450 -16.85 13.53 -21.13
CA PRO A 450 -16.93 13.49 -22.58
C PRO A 450 -18.39 13.36 -23.07
N SER A 451 -18.67 13.91 -24.24
CA SER A 451 -20.03 13.85 -24.82
C SER A 451 -20.58 12.42 -24.88
N GLY A 452 -21.82 12.27 -24.46
CA GLY A 452 -22.56 11.00 -24.45
C GLY A 452 -22.32 10.14 -23.21
N PHE A 453 -21.41 10.52 -22.29
CA PHE A 453 -21.27 9.85 -21.01
C PHE A 453 -22.22 10.42 -19.96
N ALA A 454 -22.66 9.55 -19.06
CA ALA A 454 -23.46 9.91 -17.90
C ALA A 454 -23.05 9.05 -16.70
N VAL A 455 -23.19 9.61 -15.49
CA VAL A 455 -22.93 8.86 -14.25
C VAL A 455 -24.04 7.83 -14.02
N ASP A 456 -23.65 6.56 -13.85
CA ASP A 456 -24.54 5.45 -13.55
C ASP A 456 -24.63 5.20 -12.05
N SER A 457 -23.49 5.27 -11.34
CA SER A 457 -23.42 5.06 -9.91
C SER A 457 -22.23 5.79 -9.29
N ALA A 458 -22.28 5.97 -7.97
CA ALA A 458 -21.14 6.40 -7.19
C ALA A 458 -21.04 5.57 -5.89
N SER A 459 -19.79 5.42 -5.43
CA SER A 459 -19.46 4.80 -4.15
C SER A 459 -18.50 5.72 -3.40
N GLN A 460 -18.63 5.78 -2.07
CA GLN A 460 -17.83 6.71 -1.27
C GLN A 460 -17.27 6.04 0.00
N VAL A 461 -16.07 6.45 0.37
CA VAL A 461 -15.51 6.29 1.72
C VAL A 461 -15.30 7.69 2.27
N TYR A 462 -15.68 7.92 3.50
CA TYR A 462 -15.61 9.24 4.15
C TYR A 462 -15.43 9.12 5.65
N GLY A 463 -15.00 10.22 6.27
CA GLY A 463 -14.94 10.43 7.72
C GLY A 463 -15.39 11.83 8.10
N GLU A 464 -15.71 12.04 9.38
CA GLU A 464 -16.07 13.36 9.93
C GLU A 464 -14.89 14.33 9.93
N SER A 465 -13.66 13.79 9.90
CA SER A 465 -12.39 14.50 9.74
C SER A 465 -11.34 13.56 9.16
N ASN A 466 -10.17 14.10 8.79
CA ASN A 466 -9.06 13.28 8.29
C ASN A 466 -8.44 12.41 9.38
N ASP A 467 -8.41 12.86 10.63
CA ASP A 467 -7.78 12.20 11.77
C ASP A 467 -8.72 11.29 12.57
N VAL A 468 -10.01 11.23 12.24
CA VAL A 468 -10.95 10.31 12.89
C VAL A 468 -10.47 8.86 12.70
N LYS A 469 -10.43 8.10 13.81
CA LYS A 469 -9.94 6.69 13.82
C LYS A 469 -11.01 5.72 13.29
N SER A 470 -11.61 6.06 12.18
CA SER A 470 -12.58 5.24 11.47
C SER A 470 -12.80 5.80 10.06
N ALA A 471 -13.36 4.97 9.20
CA ALA A 471 -13.88 5.39 7.91
C ALA A 471 -15.16 4.62 7.64
N THR A 472 -16.10 5.25 6.96
CA THR A 472 -17.37 4.63 6.59
C THR A 472 -17.43 4.45 5.08
N GLN A 473 -17.73 3.25 4.61
CA GLN A 473 -17.95 2.97 3.20
C GLN A 473 -19.44 2.96 2.89
N VAL A 474 -19.82 3.74 1.88
CA VAL A 474 -21.15 3.70 1.27
C VAL A 474 -21.00 3.24 -0.18
N VAL A 475 -21.65 2.14 -0.50
CA VAL A 475 -21.69 1.56 -1.85
C VAL A 475 -23.15 1.50 -2.29
N PRO A 476 -23.70 2.58 -2.84
CA PRO A 476 -25.08 2.53 -3.33
C PRO A 476 -25.11 1.96 -4.75
N ALA A 477 -26.18 1.22 -5.00
CA ALA A 477 -26.64 1.03 -6.36
C ALA A 477 -27.43 2.29 -6.76
N ASN A 478 -27.39 2.70 -8.02
CA ASN A 478 -28.12 3.85 -8.58
C ASN A 478 -29.50 4.09 -7.88
N PRO A 479 -29.87 5.33 -7.43
CA PRO A 479 -29.17 6.59 -7.66
C PRO A 479 -28.01 6.85 -6.68
N LEU A 480 -27.27 7.95 -6.92
CA LEU A 480 -26.18 8.42 -6.04
C LEU A 480 -26.67 8.49 -4.58
N PRO A 481 -25.82 8.19 -3.59
CA PRO A 481 -26.22 8.17 -2.19
C PRO A 481 -26.62 9.56 -1.69
N ASP A 482 -27.48 9.61 -0.67
CA ASP A 482 -27.84 10.84 0.05
C ASP A 482 -26.61 11.54 0.66
N SER A 483 -25.50 10.82 0.84
CA SER A 483 -24.21 11.35 1.29
C SER A 483 -23.43 12.12 0.20
N VAL A 484 -23.93 12.15 -1.02
CA VAL A 484 -23.40 12.93 -2.14
C VAL A 484 -24.56 13.77 -2.72
N PRO A 485 -24.99 14.82 -2.01
CA PRO A 485 -26.13 15.62 -2.45
C PRO A 485 -25.82 16.35 -3.76
N PHE A 486 -26.83 16.43 -4.64
CA PHE A 486 -26.77 17.27 -5.82
C PHE A 486 -27.06 18.72 -5.43
N SER A 487 -26.16 19.65 -5.80
CA SER A 487 -26.51 21.07 -5.72
C SER A 487 -27.41 21.43 -6.90
N GLY A 488 -28.65 21.67 -6.62
CA GLY A 488 -29.53 22.31 -7.61
C GLY A 488 -29.06 23.74 -7.91
N ASP A 489 -29.28 24.23 -9.13
CA ASP A 489 -28.91 25.57 -9.59
C ASP A 489 -29.28 26.66 -8.58
N GLY A 490 -28.29 27.37 -8.15
CA GLY A 490 -28.21 28.64 -7.49
C GLY A 490 -29.51 29.27 -6.97
N ALA A 491 -29.85 29.02 -5.72
CA ALA A 491 -30.56 30.00 -4.92
C ALA A 491 -29.91 30.06 -3.54
N GLY A 492 -29.23 31.14 -3.26
CA GLY A 492 -28.64 31.44 -1.98
C GLY A 492 -29.66 31.32 -0.86
N GLY A 493 -29.43 30.39 0.04
CA GLY A 493 -30.21 30.21 1.26
C GLY A 493 -29.31 29.66 2.35
N SER A 494 -28.81 30.55 3.20
CA SER A 494 -28.17 30.18 4.45
C SER A 494 -29.16 29.41 5.31
N SER A 495 -28.85 28.18 5.67
CA SER A 495 -29.50 27.49 6.79
C SER A 495 -28.45 26.87 7.69
N SER A 496 -28.21 27.55 8.82
CA SER A 496 -27.67 26.97 10.02
C SER A 496 -28.67 25.96 10.57
N GLY A 497 -28.30 24.69 10.72
CA GLY A 497 -29.20 23.71 11.35
C GLY A 497 -28.45 22.46 11.76
N GLY A 498 -28.40 22.26 13.07
CA GLY A 498 -27.71 21.23 13.81
C GLY A 498 -28.12 19.80 13.44
N ALA A 499 -27.19 18.89 13.65
CA ALA A 499 -27.34 17.47 13.55
C ALA A 499 -28.45 16.96 14.47
N SER A 500 -29.44 16.31 13.88
CA SER A 500 -30.41 15.44 14.59
C SER A 500 -30.58 14.18 13.77
N SER A 501 -30.13 13.07 14.36
CA SER A 501 -30.35 11.72 13.87
C SER A 501 -31.81 11.35 13.95
N THR A 502 -32.51 11.22 12.83
CA THR A 502 -33.72 10.40 12.74
C THR A 502 -33.80 9.77 11.35
N ALA A 503 -33.87 8.44 11.39
CA ALA A 503 -34.12 7.61 10.22
C ALA A 503 -35.52 7.93 9.62
N GLY A 504 -35.57 8.01 8.30
CA GLY A 504 -36.77 7.86 7.53
C GLY A 504 -37.26 9.10 6.82
N ALA A 505 -36.83 9.26 5.56
CA ALA A 505 -37.70 9.77 4.49
C ALA A 505 -37.03 9.47 3.15
N SER A 506 -37.59 8.54 2.39
CA SER A 506 -37.23 8.34 0.98
C SER A 506 -37.68 9.56 0.18
N SER A 507 -36.74 10.44 -0.14
CA SER A 507 -36.95 11.41 -1.20
C SER A 507 -36.34 10.83 -2.48
N SER A 508 -37.22 10.38 -3.38
CA SER A 508 -36.86 10.02 -4.75
C SER A 508 -36.43 11.29 -5.47
N THR A 509 -35.12 11.56 -5.48
CA THR A 509 -34.54 12.54 -6.40
C THR A 509 -34.55 11.93 -7.80
N SER A 510 -35.35 12.55 -8.67
CA SER A 510 -35.46 12.18 -10.09
C SER A 510 -34.12 12.41 -10.82
N PRO A 511 -33.87 11.66 -11.91
CA PRO A 511 -32.65 11.80 -12.74
C PRO A 511 -32.53 13.16 -13.50
N SER A 512 -33.28 14.18 -13.10
CA SER A 512 -33.43 15.44 -13.80
C SER A 512 -32.30 16.46 -13.61
N ASP A 513 -31.33 16.20 -12.72
CA ASP A 513 -30.22 17.14 -12.48
C ASP A 513 -28.99 16.89 -13.37
N ARG A 514 -29.18 16.14 -14.46
CA ARG A 514 -28.21 16.07 -15.54
C ARG A 514 -28.32 17.34 -16.37
N THR A 515 -27.38 18.25 -16.22
CA THR A 515 -27.28 19.35 -17.14
C THR A 515 -27.01 18.76 -18.53
N GLY A 516 -27.77 19.15 -19.55
CA GLY A 516 -27.66 18.63 -20.92
C GLY A 516 -26.32 18.95 -21.61
N ASP A 517 -25.34 19.50 -20.87
CA ASP A 517 -24.01 19.91 -21.31
C ASP A 517 -22.89 18.90 -20.94
N GLY A 518 -23.22 17.70 -20.43
CA GLY A 518 -22.23 16.69 -20.03
C GLY A 518 -21.52 17.01 -18.72
N LYS A 519 -22.14 17.80 -17.85
CA LYS A 519 -21.61 18.18 -16.55
C LYS A 519 -22.50 17.65 -15.42
N LEU A 520 -21.87 17.17 -14.34
CA LEU A 520 -22.51 16.88 -13.07
C LEU A 520 -22.00 17.87 -12.03
N ARG A 521 -22.93 18.59 -11.37
CA ARG A 521 -22.61 19.44 -10.23
C ARG A 521 -23.00 18.73 -8.95
N ILE A 522 -22.09 18.65 -7.99
CA ILE A 522 -22.24 17.83 -6.80
C ILE A 522 -21.41 18.41 -5.66
N ASP A 523 -21.93 18.36 -4.43
CA ASP A 523 -21.16 18.68 -3.24
C ASP A 523 -20.48 17.42 -2.74
N LEU A 524 -19.15 17.34 -2.84
CA LEU A 524 -18.37 16.25 -2.29
C LEU A 524 -17.97 16.57 -0.85
N ALA A 525 -18.29 15.65 0.05
CA ALA A 525 -17.82 15.76 1.43
C ALA A 525 -16.30 15.94 1.47
N GLY A 526 -15.78 16.73 2.39
CA GLY A 526 -14.38 16.71 2.78
C GLY A 526 -14.02 15.34 3.34
N SER A 527 -12.74 15.07 3.53
CA SER A 527 -12.26 13.81 4.11
C SER A 527 -12.87 12.57 3.44
N SER A 528 -12.96 12.58 2.08
CA SER A 528 -13.64 11.52 1.32
C SER A 528 -12.89 11.07 0.07
N VAL A 529 -13.18 9.84 -0.35
CA VAL A 529 -12.90 9.29 -1.68
C VAL A 529 -14.20 8.91 -2.33
N THR A 530 -14.47 9.44 -3.52
CA THR A 530 -15.68 9.12 -4.29
C THR A 530 -15.32 8.53 -5.63
N VAL A 531 -15.91 7.40 -5.97
CA VAL A 531 -15.71 6.72 -7.26
C VAL A 531 -17.00 6.78 -8.06
N PHE A 532 -16.94 7.40 -9.23
CA PHE A 532 -18.02 7.49 -10.19
C PHE A 532 -17.82 6.46 -11.30
N VAL A 533 -18.84 5.65 -11.56
CA VAL A 533 -18.93 4.80 -12.75
C VAL A 533 -19.83 5.51 -13.75
N MET A 534 -19.33 5.70 -14.96
CA MET A 534 -20.00 6.42 -16.03
C MET A 534 -20.07 5.56 -17.28
N SER A 535 -21.21 5.54 -17.94
CA SER A 535 -21.36 4.86 -19.23
C SER A 535 -21.73 5.79 -20.36
N LYS A 536 -21.35 5.39 -21.56
CA LYS A 536 -21.75 6.04 -22.81
C LYS A 536 -23.08 5.46 -23.26
N GLY A 537 -24.09 6.33 -23.36
CA GLY A 537 -25.41 5.97 -23.85
C GLY A 537 -25.45 5.46 -25.28
#